data_dc2a390f27f0059590a16592ab7ed2e2
#
_entry.id   dc2a390f27f0059590a16592ab7ed2e2
#
_cell.length_a   1.000
_cell.length_b   1.000
_cell.length_c   1.000
_cell.angle_alpha   90.00
_cell.angle_beta   90.00
_cell.angle_gamma   90.00
#
_symmetry.space_group_name_H-M   'P 1'
#
loop_
_entity.id
_entity.type
_entity.pdbx_description
1 polymer ?
#
loop_
_entity_poly.entity_id
_entity_poly.type
_entity_poly.pdbx_seq_one_letter_code
_entity_poly.pdbx_strand_id
1 'polypeptide(L)'
;VKILTFSQKVTVQTSHGTHRVDVICNPGERLIFDDDNAFAIQQSSTSSSYILESSDLEPILRQVPRPPYWKRRRVLFYRNRGIGDQLIASSLSRFWREMLGADARQLSDRVHEPIWVGNPYISNMPLSAPIHLDSVWRAKGRPFFDAAFFIESVTEWDSDGEQGNVYDRLFALAGIEPNRVAAKYKRPFFSVTAEDMERCNTWLSSNGIGQTSYIFVQLRAANKARSLPLKTAQTVLQAATEAAAKLACKVVVTDNQPLPIELAEFCRVNSLCDASTKIPGVRLYGSLIAQARLVIGPDSSALHFAAASETPAIGIWGPFSPESRTKYYPRQTHLWHRDLCPSSPCYNFMPELPIQKCPRGAAQQHCECFDGVTYDEIYSAIIDGA
;
A
#
# COMPACT_ATOMS: atom_id res chain seq x y z
N VAL A 1 8.19 25.52 -13.10
CA VAL A 1 7.45 24.46 -12.37
C VAL A 1 6.82 25.04 -11.14
N LYS A 2 5.53 24.88 -11.01
CA LYS A 2 4.71 25.46 -9.94
C LYS A 2 4.09 24.39 -9.08
N ILE A 3 3.94 24.71 -7.81
CA ILE A 3 3.14 23.94 -6.85
C ILE A 3 1.81 24.70 -6.69
N LEU A 4 0.71 24.03 -6.96
CA LEU A 4 -0.63 24.55 -6.71
C LEU A 4 -1.22 23.88 -5.47
N THR A 5 -1.79 24.69 -4.58
CA THR A 5 -2.51 24.24 -3.40
C THR A 5 -3.99 24.55 -3.58
N PHE A 6 -4.86 23.57 -3.37
CA PHE A 6 -6.29 23.70 -3.61
C PHE A 6 -7.03 24.00 -2.30
N SER A 7 -7.97 24.95 -2.36
CA SER A 7 -8.81 25.33 -1.20
C SER A 7 -10.09 24.53 -1.11
N GLN A 8 -10.52 23.94 -2.22
CA GLN A 8 -11.74 23.16 -2.33
C GLN A 8 -11.48 21.87 -3.08
N LYS A 9 -12.41 20.91 -3.01
CA LYS A 9 -12.36 19.71 -3.81
C LYS A 9 -12.60 20.06 -5.29
N VAL A 10 -11.66 19.77 -6.14
CA VAL A 10 -11.72 20.00 -7.59
C VAL A 10 -11.30 18.75 -8.35
N THR A 11 -11.75 18.64 -9.57
CA THR A 11 -11.26 17.63 -10.52
C THR A 11 -10.38 18.33 -11.56
N VAL A 12 -9.13 17.94 -11.62
CA VAL A 12 -8.18 18.44 -12.61
C VAL A 12 -8.00 17.40 -13.70
N GLN A 13 -8.30 17.76 -14.93
CA GLN A 13 -8.02 16.90 -16.08
C GLN A 13 -6.55 16.99 -16.45
N THR A 14 -5.92 15.86 -16.55
CA THR A 14 -4.50 15.77 -16.83
C THR A 14 -4.27 14.77 -17.97
N SER A 15 -3.18 14.93 -18.68
CA SER A 15 -2.75 13.96 -19.69
C SER A 15 -1.51 13.20 -19.20
N HIS A 16 -1.55 11.90 -19.25
CA HIS A 16 -0.39 11.05 -19.06
C HIS A 16 -0.14 10.27 -20.35
N GLY A 17 0.83 10.72 -21.13
CA GLY A 17 1.03 10.23 -22.49
C GLY A 17 -0.20 10.52 -23.37
N THR A 18 -0.82 9.47 -23.90
CA THR A 18 -2.05 9.55 -24.71
C THR A 18 -3.34 9.48 -23.91
N HIS A 19 -3.25 9.26 -22.59
CA HIS A 19 -4.42 9.08 -21.72
C HIS A 19 -4.76 10.37 -20.98
N ARG A 20 -6.06 10.70 -20.94
CA ARG A 20 -6.58 11.72 -20.04
C ARG A 20 -6.95 11.07 -18.70
N VAL A 21 -6.51 11.69 -17.62
CA VAL A 21 -6.78 11.23 -16.27
C VAL A 21 -7.44 12.37 -15.51
N ASP A 22 -8.58 12.09 -14.92
CA ASP A 22 -9.23 13.01 -13.99
C ASP A 22 -8.65 12.82 -12.59
N VAL A 23 -8.07 13.87 -12.06
CA VAL A 23 -7.49 13.87 -10.72
C VAL A 23 -8.38 14.65 -9.78
N ILE A 24 -8.86 13.98 -8.75
CA ILE A 24 -9.59 14.65 -7.67
C ILE A 24 -8.60 15.19 -6.67
N CYS A 25 -8.60 16.53 -6.52
CA CYS A 25 -7.77 17.25 -5.56
C CYS A 25 -8.66 17.66 -4.38
N ASN A 26 -8.29 17.27 -3.18
CA ASN A 26 -9.00 17.67 -1.98
C ASN A 26 -8.45 18.99 -1.40
N PRO A 27 -9.19 19.68 -0.51
CA PRO A 27 -8.68 20.88 0.12
C PRO A 27 -7.34 20.64 0.83
N GLY A 28 -6.37 21.51 0.58
CA GLY A 28 -5.02 21.40 1.13
C GLY A 28 -4.08 20.46 0.38
N GLU A 29 -4.56 19.70 -0.59
CA GLU A 29 -3.66 18.91 -1.47
C GLU A 29 -2.84 19.84 -2.34
N ARG A 30 -1.61 19.38 -2.61
CA ARG A 30 -0.61 20.10 -3.39
C ARG A 30 -0.23 19.29 -4.60
N LEU A 31 -0.29 19.91 -5.77
CA LEU A 31 0.11 19.30 -7.03
C LEU A 31 1.24 20.08 -7.65
N ILE A 32 2.13 19.38 -8.34
CA ILE A 32 3.19 19.99 -9.14
C ILE A 32 2.81 19.94 -10.61
N PHE A 33 2.92 21.09 -11.26
CA PHE A 33 2.70 21.24 -12.71
C PHE A 33 3.91 21.91 -13.34
N ASP A 34 4.09 21.68 -14.64
CA ASP A 34 4.91 22.58 -15.44
C ASP A 34 4.28 23.98 -15.47
N ASP A 35 5.05 24.97 -15.89
CA ASP A 35 4.61 26.36 -15.88
C ASP A 35 3.39 26.58 -16.78
N ASP A 36 3.31 25.88 -17.91
CA ASP A 36 2.22 26.04 -18.89
C ASP A 36 0.91 25.44 -18.36
N ASN A 37 0.95 24.25 -17.81
CA ASN A 37 -0.23 23.62 -17.20
C ASN A 37 -0.69 24.35 -15.94
N ALA A 38 0.23 24.81 -15.10
CA ALA A 38 -0.09 25.61 -13.94
C ALA A 38 -0.77 26.93 -14.33
N PHE A 39 -0.25 27.60 -15.36
CA PHE A 39 -0.84 28.82 -15.91
C PHE A 39 -2.24 28.58 -16.47
N ALA A 40 -2.42 27.53 -17.27
CA ALA A 40 -3.72 27.17 -17.83
C ALA A 40 -4.76 26.89 -16.74
N ILE A 41 -4.40 26.18 -15.66
CA ILE A 41 -5.28 25.91 -14.53
C ILE A 41 -5.64 27.21 -13.79
N GLN A 42 -4.69 28.10 -13.57
CA GLN A 42 -4.92 29.40 -12.93
C GLN A 42 -5.84 30.30 -13.77
N GLN A 43 -5.67 30.28 -15.09
CA GLN A 43 -6.49 31.06 -16.03
C GLN A 43 -7.91 30.50 -16.18
N SER A 44 -8.07 29.20 -16.17
CA SER A 44 -9.37 28.53 -16.31
C SER A 44 -10.21 28.59 -15.03
N SER A 45 -9.59 28.83 -13.89
CA SER A 45 -10.30 29.00 -12.62
C SER A 45 -10.98 30.36 -12.57
N THR A 46 -12.25 30.42 -12.95
CA THR A 46 -13.08 31.64 -12.83
C THR A 46 -13.38 32.02 -11.39
N SER A 47 -12.97 31.21 -10.42
CA SER A 47 -13.17 31.41 -9.00
C SER A 47 -11.84 31.22 -8.27
N SER A 48 -11.34 32.28 -7.65
CA SER A 48 -10.16 32.29 -6.76
C SER A 48 -10.23 31.31 -5.59
N SER A 49 -11.35 30.61 -5.44
CA SER A 49 -11.60 29.64 -4.38
C SER A 49 -10.93 28.26 -4.59
N TYR A 50 -10.42 27.96 -5.76
CA TYR A 50 -9.82 26.65 -6.06
C TYR A 50 -8.33 26.59 -5.77
N ILE A 51 -7.62 27.69 -5.94
CA ILE A 51 -6.17 27.76 -5.76
C ILE A 51 -5.86 28.79 -4.69
N LEU A 52 -5.28 28.34 -3.59
CA LEU A 52 -4.89 29.25 -2.49
C LEU A 52 -3.59 29.97 -2.81
N GLU A 53 -2.62 29.20 -3.28
CA GLU A 53 -1.29 29.72 -3.57
C GLU A 53 -0.59 28.91 -4.66
N SER A 54 0.37 29.52 -5.33
CA SER A 54 1.34 28.82 -6.17
C SER A 54 2.74 29.19 -5.71
N SER A 55 3.64 28.22 -5.69
CA SER A 55 5.04 28.41 -5.34
C SER A 55 5.96 27.70 -6.32
N ASP A 56 7.17 28.24 -6.48
CA ASP A 56 8.19 27.59 -7.30
C ASP A 56 8.74 26.34 -6.61
N LEU A 57 8.85 25.25 -7.36
CA LEU A 57 9.46 24.01 -6.88
C LEU A 57 10.99 24.17 -6.72
N GLU A 58 11.61 24.97 -7.57
CA GLU A 58 13.07 25.12 -7.61
C GLU A 58 13.72 25.56 -6.28
N PRO A 59 13.18 26.57 -5.55
CA PRO A 59 13.69 26.93 -4.25
C PRO A 59 13.61 25.81 -3.23
N ILE A 60 12.57 24.99 -3.30
CA ILE A 60 12.38 23.84 -2.38
C ILE A 60 13.39 22.74 -2.70
N LEU A 61 13.58 22.42 -3.97
CA LEU A 61 14.58 21.41 -4.39
C LEU A 61 16.00 21.85 -4.07
N ARG A 62 16.30 23.15 -4.09
CA ARG A 62 17.61 23.70 -3.70
C ARG A 62 17.92 23.52 -2.21
N GLN A 63 16.90 23.43 -1.36
CA GLN A 63 17.07 23.19 0.08
C GLN A 63 17.43 21.73 0.40
N VAL A 64 17.25 20.82 -0.56
CA VAL A 64 17.68 19.43 -0.41
C VAL A 64 19.20 19.38 -0.36
N PRO A 65 19.84 18.94 0.75
CA PRO A 65 21.28 18.89 0.85
C PRO A 65 21.89 18.10 -0.31
N ARG A 66 22.82 18.71 -1.02
CA ARG A 66 23.56 18.04 -2.09
C ARG A 66 24.72 17.27 -1.45
N PRO A 67 24.73 15.93 -1.48
CA PRO A 67 25.96 15.22 -1.15
C PRO A 67 27.04 15.62 -2.17
N PRO A 68 28.33 15.57 -1.79
CA PRO A 68 29.42 15.80 -2.73
C PRO A 68 29.19 14.94 -3.98
N TYR A 69 29.15 15.56 -5.14
CA TYR A 69 28.66 14.96 -6.41
C TYR A 69 29.44 13.68 -6.81
N TRP A 70 30.64 13.47 -6.32
CA TRP A 70 31.48 12.30 -6.58
C TRP A 70 31.12 11.07 -5.73
N LYS A 71 30.20 11.19 -4.77
CA LYS A 71 29.96 10.11 -3.80
C LYS A 71 28.62 9.41 -3.92
N ARG A 72 27.58 10.03 -4.46
CA ARG A 72 26.25 9.39 -4.47
C ARG A 72 25.38 9.91 -5.60
N ARG A 73 24.85 8.99 -6.40
CA ARG A 73 23.77 9.30 -7.33
C ARG A 73 22.53 9.66 -6.52
N ARG A 74 21.81 10.68 -6.96
CA ARG A 74 20.51 11.09 -6.39
C ARG A 74 19.41 10.48 -7.22
N VAL A 75 18.57 9.69 -6.57
CA VAL A 75 17.47 8.97 -7.23
C VAL A 75 16.16 9.36 -6.59
N LEU A 76 15.17 9.69 -7.41
CA LEU A 76 13.82 10.01 -6.98
C LEU A 76 12.91 8.82 -7.26
N PHE A 77 12.18 8.38 -6.25
CA PHE A 77 11.08 7.43 -6.38
C PHE A 77 9.76 8.17 -6.19
N TYR A 78 8.86 7.98 -7.10
CA TYR A 78 7.52 8.54 -7.04
C TYR A 78 6.46 7.47 -7.00
N ARG A 79 5.60 7.55 -6.01
CA ARG A 79 4.38 6.77 -5.91
C ARG A 79 3.32 7.59 -5.18
N ASN A 80 2.16 7.75 -5.81
CA ASN A 80 0.98 8.37 -5.21
C ASN A 80 -0.01 7.27 -4.84
N ARG A 81 -0.72 7.42 -3.70
CA ARG A 81 -1.73 6.46 -3.22
C ARG A 81 -1.21 5.04 -2.99
N GLY A 82 -2.09 4.16 -2.51
CA GLY A 82 -1.82 2.74 -2.29
C GLY A 82 -0.74 2.46 -1.24
N ILE A 83 -1.15 2.21 0.02
CA ILE A 83 -0.23 1.87 1.12
C ILE A 83 0.66 0.68 0.74
N GLY A 84 0.08 -0.38 0.16
CA GLY A 84 0.83 -1.56 -0.28
C GLY A 84 1.89 -1.22 -1.32
N ASP A 85 1.54 -0.38 -2.29
CA ASP A 85 2.45 0.01 -3.37
C ASP A 85 3.59 0.91 -2.86
N GLN A 86 3.31 1.78 -1.88
CA GLN A 86 4.35 2.55 -1.19
C GLN A 86 5.36 1.60 -0.51
N LEU A 87 4.88 0.56 0.16
CA LEU A 87 5.73 -0.44 0.78
C LEU A 87 6.52 -1.24 -0.27
N ILE A 88 5.91 -1.64 -1.38
CA ILE A 88 6.63 -2.29 -2.49
C ILE A 88 7.76 -1.39 -3.01
N ALA A 89 7.49 -0.09 -3.17
CA ALA A 89 8.49 0.88 -3.61
C ALA A 89 9.72 0.97 -2.70
N SER A 90 9.58 0.72 -1.41
CA SER A 90 10.68 0.76 -0.45
C SER A 90 11.82 -0.21 -0.75
N SER A 91 11.54 -1.29 -1.47
CA SER A 91 12.54 -2.28 -1.90
C SER A 91 13.61 -1.68 -2.79
N LEU A 92 13.22 -0.82 -3.74
CA LEU A 92 14.16 -0.10 -4.61
C LEU A 92 15.04 0.84 -3.81
N SER A 93 14.47 1.60 -2.89
CA SER A 93 15.20 2.55 -2.06
C SER A 93 16.30 1.85 -1.27
N ARG A 94 15.96 0.70 -0.67
CA ARG A 94 16.92 -0.13 0.05
C ARG A 94 18.05 -0.62 -0.85
N PHE A 95 17.71 -1.20 -2.01
CA PHE A 95 18.70 -1.68 -2.97
C PHE A 95 19.63 -0.57 -3.44
N TRP A 96 19.07 0.57 -3.83
CA TRP A 96 19.85 1.72 -4.30
C TRP A 96 20.83 2.22 -3.24
N ARG A 97 20.37 2.30 -2.00
CA ARG A 97 21.19 2.77 -0.89
C ARG A 97 22.31 1.81 -0.55
N GLU A 98 21.99 0.52 -0.38
CA GLU A 98 22.94 -0.49 0.05
C GLU A 98 23.93 -0.88 -1.06
N MET A 99 23.44 -1.07 -2.30
CA MET A 99 24.25 -1.60 -3.38
C MET A 99 24.95 -0.53 -4.21
N LEU A 100 24.34 0.63 -4.38
CA LEU A 100 24.85 1.68 -5.25
C LEU A 100 25.26 2.94 -4.51
N GLY A 101 25.09 2.98 -3.18
CA GLY A 101 25.40 4.16 -2.36
C GLY A 101 24.59 5.41 -2.75
N ALA A 102 23.46 5.23 -3.44
CA ALA A 102 22.65 6.33 -3.94
C ALA A 102 21.92 7.06 -2.80
N ASP A 103 21.70 8.35 -2.96
CA ASP A 103 20.81 9.14 -2.12
C ASP A 103 19.39 9.01 -2.69
N ALA A 104 18.64 8.05 -2.15
CA ALA A 104 17.26 7.80 -2.55
C ALA A 104 16.32 8.81 -1.89
N ARG A 105 15.45 9.40 -2.69
CA ARG A 105 14.40 10.32 -2.26
C ARG A 105 13.04 9.73 -2.60
N GLN A 106 12.10 9.84 -1.68
CA GLN A 106 10.72 9.41 -1.92
C GLN A 106 9.80 10.63 -1.97
N LEU A 107 8.87 10.57 -2.90
CA LEU A 107 7.81 11.53 -3.04
C LEU A 107 6.48 10.79 -3.02
N SER A 108 5.62 11.16 -2.08
CA SER A 108 4.29 10.57 -1.89
C SER A 108 3.30 11.63 -1.40
N ASP A 109 2.00 11.31 -1.38
CA ASP A 109 1.00 12.20 -0.79
C ASP A 109 1.13 12.25 0.75
N ARG A 110 0.51 13.27 1.36
CA ARG A 110 0.58 13.51 2.81
C ARG A 110 0.05 12.34 3.64
N VAL A 111 -0.93 11.62 3.12
CA VAL A 111 -1.55 10.50 3.82
C VAL A 111 -0.58 9.33 3.94
N HIS A 112 0.24 9.12 2.91
CA HIS A 112 1.18 8.01 2.84
C HIS A 112 2.61 8.37 3.26
N GLU A 113 2.94 9.67 3.33
CA GLU A 113 4.26 10.15 3.77
C GLU A 113 4.72 9.52 5.10
N PRO A 114 3.84 9.34 6.11
CA PRO A 114 4.25 8.70 7.35
C PRO A 114 4.84 7.29 7.20
N ILE A 115 4.53 6.55 6.12
CA ILE A 115 5.12 5.22 5.85
C ILE A 115 6.66 5.28 5.81
N TRP A 116 7.21 6.40 5.38
CA TRP A 116 8.65 6.59 5.14
C TRP A 116 9.41 7.09 6.37
N VAL A 117 8.72 7.47 7.44
CA VAL A 117 9.36 7.95 8.68
C VAL A 117 10.26 6.86 9.27
N GLY A 118 11.49 7.24 9.62
CA GLY A 118 12.46 6.31 10.19
C GLY A 118 13.09 5.34 9.18
N ASN A 119 12.76 5.43 7.89
CA ASN A 119 13.38 4.59 6.87
C ASN A 119 14.83 5.06 6.59
N PRO A 120 15.88 4.26 6.91
CA PRO A 120 17.26 4.67 6.77
C PRO A 120 17.73 4.69 5.31
N TYR A 121 16.94 4.14 4.39
CA TYR A 121 17.30 4.00 2.99
C TYR A 121 16.86 5.19 2.14
N ILE A 122 16.02 6.06 2.68
CA ILE A 122 15.52 7.24 1.96
C ILE A 122 15.68 8.50 2.78
N SER A 123 15.73 9.61 2.07
CA SER A 123 15.61 10.94 2.65
C SER A 123 14.28 11.53 2.17
N ASN A 124 13.42 11.89 3.11
CA ASN A 124 12.12 12.45 2.77
C ASN A 124 12.26 13.76 2.01
N MET A 125 11.40 13.97 1.03
CA MET A 125 11.22 15.27 0.42
C MET A 125 10.14 16.04 1.18
N PRO A 126 10.30 17.36 1.38
CA PRO A 126 9.32 18.18 2.10
C PRO A 126 8.05 18.44 1.27
N LEU A 127 7.75 17.62 0.28
CA LEU A 127 6.64 17.77 -0.65
C LEU A 127 5.74 16.54 -0.59
N SER A 128 4.47 16.79 -0.35
CA SER A 128 3.43 15.79 -0.56
C SER A 128 2.96 15.80 -2.01
N ALA A 129 2.78 14.64 -2.53
CA ALA A 129 2.22 14.19 -3.80
C ALA A 129 2.09 15.20 -4.93
N PRO A 130 3.01 15.26 -5.84
CA PRO A 130 2.77 15.85 -7.14
C PRO A 130 2.21 14.80 -8.10
N ILE A 131 1.13 15.15 -8.75
CA ILE A 131 0.68 14.51 -9.95
C ILE A 131 1.35 15.26 -11.10
N HIS A 132 1.81 14.60 -12.14
CA HIS A 132 2.63 15.14 -13.25
C HIS A 132 4.12 15.36 -12.96
N LEU A 133 4.67 14.64 -12.06
CA LEU A 133 6.12 14.65 -11.88
C LEU A 133 6.88 14.27 -13.16
N ASP A 134 6.23 13.53 -14.09
CA ASP A 134 6.84 13.19 -15.38
C ASP A 134 7.17 14.44 -16.21
N SER A 135 6.22 15.39 -16.31
CA SER A 135 6.48 16.67 -16.99
C SER A 135 7.53 17.51 -16.27
N VAL A 136 7.46 17.52 -14.94
CA VAL A 136 8.44 18.22 -14.09
C VAL A 136 9.83 17.63 -14.25
N TRP A 137 9.93 16.30 -14.25
CA TRP A 137 11.19 15.59 -14.44
C TRP A 137 11.80 15.87 -15.81
N ARG A 138 11.01 15.73 -16.88
CA ARG A 138 11.48 15.96 -18.25
C ARG A 138 11.96 17.38 -18.45
N ALA A 139 11.26 18.37 -17.90
CA ALA A 139 11.57 19.77 -18.09
C ALA A 139 12.70 20.28 -17.18
N LYS A 140 12.65 20.04 -15.87
CA LYS A 140 13.51 20.72 -14.90
C LYS A 140 14.07 19.82 -13.78
N GLY A 141 13.60 18.59 -13.63
CA GLY A 141 14.03 17.69 -12.54
C GLY A 141 15.45 17.13 -12.70
N ARG A 142 15.93 17.01 -13.94
CA ARG A 142 17.27 16.46 -14.26
C ARG A 142 18.43 17.14 -13.54
N PRO A 143 18.43 18.46 -13.32
CA PRO A 143 19.53 19.10 -12.57
C PRO A 143 19.64 18.66 -11.12
N PHE A 144 18.57 18.10 -10.53
CA PHE A 144 18.50 17.74 -9.11
C PHE A 144 18.64 16.25 -8.86
N PHE A 145 18.27 15.42 -9.83
CA PHE A 145 18.29 13.96 -9.71
C PHE A 145 18.98 13.34 -10.93
N ASP A 146 19.73 12.28 -10.69
CA ASP A 146 20.38 11.50 -11.75
C ASP A 146 19.39 10.53 -12.43
N ALA A 147 18.36 10.09 -11.70
CA ALA A 147 17.26 9.27 -12.20
C ALA A 147 15.96 9.50 -11.42
N ALA A 148 14.83 9.27 -12.05
CA ALA A 148 13.52 9.24 -11.40
C ALA A 148 12.72 8.02 -11.88
N PHE A 149 12.06 7.35 -10.96
CA PHE A 149 11.27 6.15 -11.22
C PHE A 149 9.82 6.37 -10.80
N PHE A 150 8.93 6.20 -11.77
CA PHE A 150 7.47 6.30 -11.61
C PHE A 150 6.91 4.91 -11.40
N ILE A 151 6.69 4.54 -10.15
CA ILE A 151 6.36 3.18 -9.75
C ILE A 151 4.91 2.82 -10.08
N GLU A 152 4.06 3.80 -10.31
CA GLU A 152 2.65 3.60 -10.70
C GLU A 152 2.50 2.70 -11.91
N SER A 153 3.35 2.87 -12.92
CA SER A 153 3.31 2.05 -14.14
C SER A 153 3.51 0.55 -13.88
N VAL A 154 4.15 0.19 -12.78
CA VAL A 154 4.42 -1.21 -12.44
C VAL A 154 3.33 -1.81 -11.56
N THR A 155 2.68 -1.00 -10.72
CA THR A 155 1.74 -1.49 -9.71
C THR A 155 0.28 -1.40 -10.13
N GLU A 156 -0.09 -0.47 -11.01
CA GLU A 156 -1.49 -0.20 -11.36
C GLU A 156 -1.88 -0.51 -12.82
N TRP A 157 -0.94 -0.43 -13.76
CA TRP A 157 -1.29 -0.37 -15.18
C TRP A 157 -1.11 -1.70 -15.93
N ASP A 158 -0.89 -2.77 -15.21
CA ASP A 158 -0.76 -4.07 -15.83
C ASP A 158 -2.12 -4.72 -16.04
N SER A 159 -2.72 -4.47 -17.18
CA SER A 159 -3.92 -5.18 -17.65
C SER A 159 -3.67 -6.68 -17.87
N ASP A 160 -2.40 -7.06 -18.05
CA ASP A 160 -1.98 -8.42 -18.38
C ASP A 160 -1.24 -9.03 -17.19
N GLY A 161 -1.96 -9.25 -16.09
CA GLY A 161 -1.42 -9.78 -14.83
C GLY A 161 -0.58 -11.04 -14.89
N GLU A 162 -0.33 -11.55 -16.09
CA GLU A 162 0.60 -12.65 -16.38
C GLU A 162 2.08 -12.23 -16.44
N GLN A 163 2.38 -10.93 -16.37
CA GLN A 163 3.73 -10.40 -16.59
C GLN A 163 4.71 -10.59 -15.43
N GLY A 164 4.45 -11.50 -14.52
CA GLY A 164 5.40 -11.87 -13.50
C GLY A 164 5.25 -11.08 -12.19
N ASN A 165 6.24 -11.21 -11.31
CA ASN A 165 6.20 -10.63 -9.98
C ASN A 165 6.43 -9.11 -10.01
N VAL A 166 5.71 -8.37 -9.17
CA VAL A 166 5.78 -6.90 -9.10
C VAL A 166 7.19 -6.38 -8.80
N TYR A 167 7.98 -7.09 -7.99
CA TYR A 167 9.36 -6.69 -7.70
C TYR A 167 10.28 -6.91 -8.89
N ASP A 168 10.11 -8.00 -9.62
CA ASP A 168 10.90 -8.26 -10.82
C ASP A 168 10.66 -7.16 -11.87
N ARG A 169 9.42 -6.77 -12.05
CA ARG A 169 9.05 -5.65 -12.94
C ARG A 169 9.59 -4.33 -12.45
N LEU A 170 9.55 -4.10 -11.13
CA LEU A 170 10.06 -2.89 -10.51
C LEU A 170 11.58 -2.72 -10.73
N PHE A 171 12.34 -3.80 -10.58
CA PHE A 171 13.78 -3.79 -10.87
C PHE A 171 14.06 -3.66 -12.37
N ALA A 172 13.28 -4.33 -13.23
CA ALA A 172 13.38 -4.17 -14.68
C ALA A 172 13.10 -2.74 -15.14
N LEU A 173 12.06 -2.07 -14.57
CA LEU A 173 11.79 -0.65 -14.81
C LEU A 173 13.00 0.22 -14.48
N ALA A 174 13.72 -0.14 -13.43
CA ALA A 174 14.94 0.55 -13.02
C ALA A 174 16.18 0.17 -13.84
N GLY A 175 16.04 -0.63 -14.89
CA GLY A 175 17.14 -1.08 -15.75
C GLY A 175 18.05 -2.14 -15.10
N ILE A 176 17.55 -2.83 -14.07
CA ILE A 176 18.30 -3.88 -13.36
C ILE A 176 17.71 -5.22 -13.74
N GLU A 177 18.56 -6.15 -14.14
CA GLU A 177 18.18 -7.54 -14.43
C GLU A 177 17.66 -8.21 -13.14
N PRO A 178 16.37 -8.59 -13.07
CA PRO A 178 15.78 -9.09 -11.83
C PRO A 178 16.47 -10.31 -11.25
N ASN A 179 16.95 -11.22 -12.10
CA ASN A 179 17.63 -12.45 -11.68
C ASN A 179 18.94 -12.20 -10.93
N ARG A 180 19.53 -11.02 -11.07
CA ARG A 180 20.74 -10.61 -10.35
C ARG A 180 20.47 -9.96 -9.02
N VAL A 181 19.18 -9.72 -8.69
CA VAL A 181 18.78 -9.11 -7.45
C VAL A 181 18.45 -10.17 -6.41
N ALA A 182 19.16 -10.19 -5.31
CA ALA A 182 18.90 -11.12 -4.22
C ALA A 182 17.50 -10.92 -3.62
N ALA A 183 16.82 -12.02 -3.25
CA ALA A 183 15.44 -12.02 -2.74
C ALA A 183 15.23 -11.06 -1.55
N LYS A 184 16.25 -10.84 -0.72
CA LYS A 184 16.18 -9.89 0.40
C LYS A 184 15.86 -8.43 0.00
N TYR A 185 16.13 -8.07 -1.27
CA TYR A 185 15.80 -6.75 -1.82
C TYR A 185 14.42 -6.73 -2.52
N LYS A 186 13.81 -7.87 -2.72
CA LYS A 186 12.50 -8.02 -3.37
C LYS A 186 11.37 -8.13 -2.34
N ARG A 187 11.49 -7.40 -1.26
CA ARG A 187 10.50 -7.34 -0.19
C ARG A 187 10.40 -5.91 0.35
N PRO A 188 9.25 -5.53 0.91
CA PRO A 188 9.06 -4.19 1.45
C PRO A 188 9.92 -3.94 2.68
N PHE A 189 10.09 -2.67 3.02
CA PHE A 189 10.72 -2.22 4.24
C PHE A 189 9.82 -1.22 4.96
N PHE A 190 9.66 -1.39 6.26
CA PHE A 190 8.98 -0.47 7.14
C PHE A 190 9.75 -0.37 8.45
N SER A 191 10.04 0.83 8.91
CA SER A 191 10.74 1.05 10.17
C SER A 191 9.74 1.34 11.28
N VAL A 192 9.76 0.56 12.33
CA VAL A 192 9.02 0.83 13.57
C VAL A 192 9.96 1.58 14.52
N THR A 193 9.62 2.80 14.87
CA THR A 193 10.40 3.64 15.79
C THR A 193 10.04 3.35 17.25
N ALA A 194 10.84 3.85 18.19
CA ALA A 194 10.51 3.73 19.62
C ALA A 194 9.18 4.42 19.96
N GLU A 195 8.90 5.58 19.35
CA GLU A 195 7.62 6.28 19.51
C GLU A 195 6.44 5.45 18.98
N ASP A 196 6.62 4.78 17.84
CA ASP A 196 5.58 3.88 17.31
C ASP A 196 5.30 2.72 18.25
N MET A 197 6.35 2.15 18.85
CA MET A 197 6.20 1.07 19.83
C MET A 197 5.44 1.53 21.07
N GLU A 198 5.75 2.71 21.60
CA GLU A 198 5.04 3.28 22.75
C GLU A 198 3.56 3.53 22.43
N ARG A 199 3.27 4.13 21.28
CA ARG A 199 1.89 4.36 20.81
C ARG A 199 1.14 3.04 20.62
N CYS A 200 1.81 2.02 20.08
CA CYS A 200 1.24 0.70 19.89
C CYS A 200 0.89 0.05 21.25
N ASN A 201 1.80 0.06 22.20
CA ASN A 201 1.58 -0.49 23.54
C ASN A 201 0.44 0.23 24.28
N THR A 202 0.38 1.56 24.16
CA THR A 202 -0.71 2.36 24.70
C THR A 202 -2.05 1.99 24.09
N TRP A 203 -2.11 1.85 22.77
CA TRP A 203 -3.32 1.45 22.07
C TRP A 203 -3.76 0.04 22.45
N LEU A 204 -2.84 -0.94 22.50
CA LEU A 204 -3.12 -2.32 22.92
C LEU A 204 -3.68 -2.37 24.34
N SER A 205 -3.10 -1.61 25.25
CA SER A 205 -3.56 -1.54 26.64
C SER A 205 -4.97 -0.93 26.74
N SER A 206 -5.21 0.16 26.02
CA SER A 206 -6.52 0.84 26.00
C SER A 206 -7.64 0.02 25.37
N ASN A 207 -7.29 -0.96 24.52
CA ASN A 207 -8.24 -1.87 23.88
C ASN A 207 -8.28 -3.26 24.55
N GLY A 208 -7.75 -3.38 25.76
CA GLY A 208 -7.84 -4.59 26.56
C GLY A 208 -6.97 -5.75 26.07
N ILE A 209 -6.03 -5.51 25.15
CA ILE A 209 -5.05 -6.51 24.69
C ILE A 209 -3.87 -6.58 25.67
N GLY A 210 -3.37 -5.41 26.09
CA GLY A 210 -2.21 -5.32 26.99
C GLY A 210 -0.96 -5.94 26.39
N GLN A 211 -0.29 -6.77 27.20
CA GLN A 211 0.92 -7.51 26.77
C GLN A 211 0.60 -8.90 26.19
N THR A 212 -0.68 -9.23 26.02
CA THR A 212 -1.08 -10.52 25.48
C THR A 212 -0.75 -10.57 24.00
N SER A 213 -0.17 -11.67 23.56
CA SER A 213 0.04 -11.95 22.13
C SER A 213 -1.28 -11.94 21.36
N TYR A 214 -1.28 -11.58 20.09
CA TYR A 214 -2.52 -11.50 19.31
C TYR A 214 -2.34 -11.88 17.85
N ILE A 215 -3.43 -12.36 17.25
CA ILE A 215 -3.61 -12.54 15.82
C ILE A 215 -4.26 -11.27 15.27
N PHE A 216 -3.68 -10.69 14.23
CA PHE A 216 -4.20 -9.51 13.56
C PHE A 216 -4.95 -9.91 12.28
N VAL A 217 -6.23 -9.61 12.20
CA VAL A 217 -7.10 -10.01 11.10
C VAL A 217 -7.57 -8.78 10.33
N GLN A 218 -7.19 -8.69 9.06
CA GLN A 218 -7.70 -7.71 8.10
C GLN A 218 -8.76 -8.39 7.23
N LEU A 219 -9.97 -7.84 7.14
CA LEU A 219 -11.06 -8.49 6.39
C LEU A 219 -11.22 -7.94 4.98
N ARG A 220 -10.97 -6.65 4.77
CA ARG A 220 -11.17 -6.01 3.47
C ARG A 220 -9.89 -5.39 2.93
N ALA A 221 -9.79 -5.37 1.60
CA ALA A 221 -8.83 -4.59 0.84
C ALA A 221 -9.47 -3.27 0.37
N ALA A 222 -8.68 -2.37 -0.21
CA ALA A 222 -9.19 -1.14 -0.82
C ALA A 222 -10.17 -1.43 -1.98
N ASN A 223 -9.96 -2.54 -2.69
CA ASN A 223 -10.81 -3.00 -3.77
C ASN A 223 -11.77 -4.08 -3.27
N LYS A 224 -13.07 -3.94 -3.60
CA LYS A 224 -14.12 -4.88 -3.20
C LYS A 224 -13.87 -6.30 -3.73
N ALA A 225 -13.34 -6.43 -4.94
CA ALA A 225 -13.05 -7.74 -5.53
C ALA A 225 -11.97 -8.54 -4.78
N ARG A 226 -11.08 -7.85 -4.06
CA ARG A 226 -10.03 -8.47 -3.23
C ARG A 226 -10.45 -8.63 -1.77
N SER A 227 -11.56 -8.05 -1.37
CA SER A 227 -12.08 -8.14 0.00
C SER A 227 -12.71 -9.50 0.25
N LEU A 228 -12.58 -10.03 1.46
CA LEU A 228 -13.21 -11.31 1.81
C LEU A 228 -14.74 -11.17 1.78
N PRO A 229 -15.45 -12.08 1.11
CA PRO A 229 -16.90 -12.17 1.21
C PRO A 229 -17.33 -12.44 2.65
N LEU A 230 -18.56 -12.06 3.00
CA LEU A 230 -19.09 -12.19 4.37
C LEU A 230 -18.91 -13.61 4.93
N LYS A 231 -19.27 -14.63 4.16
CA LYS A 231 -19.13 -16.05 4.55
C LYS A 231 -17.68 -16.41 4.83
N THR A 232 -16.77 -16.06 3.94
CA THR A 232 -15.32 -16.34 4.13
C THR A 232 -14.78 -15.57 5.33
N ALA A 233 -15.19 -14.31 5.52
CA ALA A 233 -14.79 -13.50 6.68
C ALA A 233 -15.27 -14.15 8.00
N GLN A 234 -16.50 -14.67 8.04
CA GLN A 234 -17.02 -15.42 9.20
C GLN A 234 -16.19 -16.69 9.48
N THR A 235 -15.86 -17.46 8.45
CA THR A 235 -15.00 -18.64 8.56
C THR A 235 -13.61 -18.28 9.09
N VAL A 236 -13.02 -17.19 8.61
CA VAL A 236 -11.72 -16.68 9.11
C VAL A 236 -11.80 -16.31 10.58
N LEU A 237 -12.83 -15.57 10.99
CA LEU A 237 -13.00 -15.16 12.39
C LEU A 237 -13.23 -16.33 13.30
N GLN A 238 -14.01 -17.32 12.89
CA GLN A 238 -14.24 -18.54 13.64
C GLN A 238 -12.91 -19.30 13.87
N ALA A 239 -12.19 -19.60 12.80
CA ALA A 239 -10.90 -20.30 12.88
C ALA A 239 -9.87 -19.54 13.72
N ALA A 240 -9.78 -18.21 13.55
CA ALA A 240 -8.90 -17.36 14.33
C ALA A 240 -9.26 -17.35 15.81
N THR A 241 -10.55 -17.34 16.16
CA THR A 241 -11.02 -17.36 17.55
C THR A 241 -10.63 -18.66 18.24
N GLU A 242 -10.90 -19.80 17.61
CA GLU A 242 -10.60 -21.11 18.18
C GLU A 242 -9.09 -21.36 18.28
N ALA A 243 -8.33 -20.99 17.24
CA ALA A 243 -6.88 -21.06 17.28
C ALA A 243 -6.27 -20.12 18.34
N ALA A 244 -6.79 -18.90 18.49
CA ALA A 244 -6.35 -17.97 19.51
C ALA A 244 -6.56 -18.50 20.92
N ALA A 245 -7.67 -19.17 21.19
CA ALA A 245 -7.92 -19.84 22.45
C ALA A 245 -6.86 -20.93 22.74
N LYS A 246 -6.53 -21.76 21.74
CA LYS A 246 -5.48 -22.80 21.86
C LYS A 246 -4.09 -22.21 22.04
N LEU A 247 -3.80 -21.09 21.39
CA LEU A 247 -2.50 -20.41 21.42
C LEU A 247 -2.36 -19.43 22.60
N ALA A 248 -3.36 -19.31 23.46
CA ALA A 248 -3.44 -18.36 24.56
C ALA A 248 -3.17 -16.90 24.10
N CYS A 249 -3.75 -16.51 22.98
CA CYS A 249 -3.62 -15.17 22.42
C CYS A 249 -4.99 -14.52 22.18
N LYS A 250 -5.01 -13.25 21.82
CA LYS A 250 -6.23 -12.51 21.48
C LYS A 250 -6.36 -12.35 19.97
N VAL A 251 -7.52 -11.88 19.51
CA VAL A 251 -7.76 -11.55 18.10
C VAL A 251 -8.11 -10.07 18.00
N VAL A 252 -7.39 -9.37 17.14
CA VAL A 252 -7.65 -7.97 16.75
C VAL A 252 -8.16 -7.97 15.33
N VAL A 253 -9.42 -7.58 15.15
CA VAL A 253 -10.07 -7.51 13.84
C VAL A 253 -10.08 -6.08 13.37
N THR A 254 -9.61 -5.82 12.17
CA THR A 254 -9.52 -4.45 11.62
C THR A 254 -10.15 -4.31 10.25
N ASP A 255 -10.62 -3.11 10.01
CA ASP A 255 -11.14 -2.68 8.72
C ASP A 255 -11.06 -1.14 8.61
N ASN A 256 -11.06 -0.61 7.39
CA ASN A 256 -11.13 0.83 7.14
C ASN A 256 -12.57 1.39 7.16
N GLN A 257 -13.56 0.54 7.29
CA GLN A 257 -14.98 0.85 7.45
C GLN A 257 -15.55 0.05 8.64
N PRO A 258 -16.70 0.46 9.19
CA PRO A 258 -17.38 -0.34 10.20
C PRO A 258 -17.62 -1.76 9.69
N LEU A 259 -17.51 -2.74 10.57
CA LEU A 259 -17.84 -4.13 10.21
C LEU A 259 -19.33 -4.25 9.86
N PRO A 260 -19.69 -5.17 8.93
CA PRO A 260 -21.05 -5.65 8.81
C PRO A 260 -21.61 -6.09 10.16
N ILE A 261 -22.93 -5.92 10.37
CA ILE A 261 -23.54 -6.16 11.67
C ILE A 261 -23.32 -7.59 12.18
N GLU A 262 -23.30 -8.56 11.28
CA GLU A 262 -23.07 -9.98 11.59
C GLU A 262 -21.66 -10.22 12.12
N LEU A 263 -20.65 -9.55 11.52
CA LEU A 263 -19.26 -9.65 11.96
C LEU A 263 -19.00 -8.87 13.25
N ALA A 264 -19.61 -7.69 13.38
CA ALA A 264 -19.52 -6.90 14.61
C ALA A 264 -20.13 -7.66 15.80
N GLU A 265 -21.28 -8.29 15.61
CA GLU A 265 -21.93 -9.11 16.63
C GLU A 265 -21.09 -10.37 16.96
N PHE A 266 -20.52 -11.02 15.95
CA PHE A 266 -19.58 -12.12 16.17
C PHE A 266 -18.40 -11.70 17.05
N CYS A 267 -17.77 -10.54 16.74
CA CYS A 267 -16.68 -10.01 17.55
C CYS A 267 -17.12 -9.74 18.98
N ARG A 268 -18.27 -9.14 19.19
CA ARG A 268 -18.82 -8.85 20.53
C ARG A 268 -19.08 -10.12 21.35
N VAL A 269 -19.73 -11.10 20.77
CA VAL A 269 -20.07 -12.37 21.46
C VAL A 269 -18.82 -13.16 21.83
N ASN A 270 -17.81 -13.16 20.97
CA ASN A 270 -16.57 -13.91 21.18
C ASN A 270 -15.47 -13.07 21.85
N SER A 271 -15.78 -11.88 22.33
CA SER A 271 -14.83 -10.98 23.01
C SER A 271 -13.59 -10.67 22.17
N LEU A 272 -13.74 -10.55 20.84
CA LEU A 272 -12.67 -10.13 19.96
C LEU A 272 -12.54 -8.59 19.99
N CYS A 273 -11.32 -8.10 19.81
CA CYS A 273 -11.10 -6.67 19.70
C CYS A 273 -11.50 -6.17 18.29
N ASP A 274 -12.66 -5.55 18.15
CA ASP A 274 -13.04 -4.83 16.94
C ASP A 274 -12.32 -3.47 16.89
N ALA A 275 -11.26 -3.40 16.11
CA ALA A 275 -10.44 -2.24 15.85
C ALA A 275 -10.83 -1.50 14.55
N SER A 276 -11.93 -1.88 13.91
CA SER A 276 -12.38 -1.28 12.65
C SER A 276 -12.61 0.21 12.82
N THR A 277 -12.04 1.02 11.92
CA THR A 277 -12.03 2.50 11.98
C THR A 277 -11.36 3.11 13.23
N LYS A 278 -10.78 2.32 14.13
CA LYS A 278 -10.24 2.80 15.42
C LYS A 278 -8.71 2.88 15.45
N ILE A 279 -8.04 2.55 14.37
CA ILE A 279 -6.58 2.64 14.26
C ILE A 279 -6.21 3.97 13.59
N PRO A 280 -5.73 4.95 14.35
CA PRO A 280 -5.38 6.26 13.80
C PRO A 280 -4.06 6.22 13.04
N GLY A 281 -4.16 6.21 11.73
CA GLY A 281 -3.03 6.38 10.83
C GLY A 281 -2.19 5.13 10.55
N VAL A 282 -1.46 5.22 9.48
CA VAL A 282 -0.71 4.11 8.89
C VAL A 282 0.47 3.63 9.77
N ARG A 283 1.05 4.53 10.57
CA ARG A 283 2.17 4.18 11.46
C ARG A 283 1.72 3.20 12.55
N LEU A 284 0.61 3.52 13.25
CA LEU A 284 0.08 2.64 14.27
C LEU A 284 -0.40 1.30 13.67
N TYR A 285 -1.06 1.37 12.50
CA TYR A 285 -1.48 0.16 11.78
C TYR A 285 -0.30 -0.77 11.47
N GLY A 286 0.78 -0.23 10.89
CA GLY A 286 2.00 -1.00 10.61
C GLY A 286 2.69 -1.53 11.86
N SER A 287 2.69 -0.77 12.95
CA SER A 287 3.29 -1.18 14.23
C SER A 287 2.50 -2.28 14.93
N LEU A 288 1.16 -2.24 14.84
CA LEU A 288 0.31 -3.35 15.32
C LEU A 288 0.58 -4.63 14.53
N ILE A 289 0.75 -4.54 13.23
CA ILE A 289 1.11 -5.70 12.40
C ILE A 289 2.50 -6.24 12.78
N ALA A 290 3.47 -5.35 12.97
CA ALA A 290 4.84 -5.73 13.32
C ALA A 290 4.94 -6.44 14.68
N GLN A 291 4.02 -6.18 15.61
CA GLN A 291 3.95 -6.81 16.93
C GLN A 291 2.98 -8.00 16.99
N ALA A 292 2.22 -8.24 15.94
CA ALA A 292 1.31 -9.38 15.91
C ALA A 292 2.07 -10.71 15.88
N ARG A 293 1.52 -11.71 16.53
CA ARG A 293 2.01 -13.09 16.43
C ARG A 293 1.82 -13.63 15.01
N LEU A 294 0.69 -13.30 14.40
CA LEU A 294 0.29 -13.73 13.06
C LEU A 294 -0.64 -12.69 12.45
N VAL A 295 -0.55 -12.50 11.15
CA VAL A 295 -1.46 -11.66 10.36
C VAL A 295 -2.29 -12.54 9.44
N ILE A 296 -3.59 -12.27 9.32
CA ILE A 296 -4.48 -12.95 8.36
C ILE A 296 -5.18 -11.88 7.54
N GLY A 297 -5.22 -12.03 6.24
CA GLY A 297 -5.97 -11.10 5.40
C GLY A 297 -5.93 -11.39 3.91
N PRO A 298 -6.75 -10.67 3.13
CA PRO A 298 -6.69 -10.74 1.68
C PRO A 298 -5.46 -10.03 1.12
N ASP A 299 -5.31 -10.00 -0.21
CA ASP A 299 -4.34 -9.15 -0.90
C ASP A 299 -4.54 -7.68 -0.55
N SER A 300 -3.83 -7.25 0.48
CA SER A 300 -3.95 -5.90 1.07
C SER A 300 -2.62 -5.44 1.66
N SER A 301 -2.58 -4.17 2.11
CA SER A 301 -1.40 -3.61 2.77
C SER A 301 -0.95 -4.40 4.00
N ALA A 302 -1.84 -5.15 4.65
CA ALA A 302 -1.49 -5.96 5.83
C ALA A 302 -0.39 -6.98 5.52
N LEU A 303 -0.48 -7.68 4.38
CA LEU A 303 0.52 -8.66 3.97
C LEU A 303 1.87 -8.01 3.65
N HIS A 304 1.86 -6.79 3.10
CA HIS A 304 3.09 -6.05 2.82
C HIS A 304 3.76 -5.55 4.12
N PHE A 305 2.99 -5.08 5.10
CA PHE A 305 3.53 -4.72 6.42
C PHE A 305 4.09 -5.95 7.15
N ALA A 306 3.36 -7.06 7.11
CA ALA A 306 3.84 -8.31 7.69
C ALA A 306 5.17 -8.75 7.09
N ALA A 307 5.31 -8.68 5.76
CA ALA A 307 6.58 -8.99 5.09
C ALA A 307 7.70 -8.00 5.45
N ALA A 308 7.38 -6.71 5.62
CA ALA A 308 8.35 -5.69 6.00
C ALA A 308 8.91 -5.87 7.41
N SER A 309 8.10 -6.41 8.33
CA SER A 309 8.45 -6.70 9.73
C SER A 309 8.80 -8.17 10.00
N GLU A 310 8.77 -9.02 8.96
CA GLU A 310 8.96 -10.47 9.06
C GLU A 310 7.94 -11.17 9.99
N THR A 311 6.80 -10.55 10.21
CA THR A 311 5.67 -11.15 10.93
C THR A 311 5.07 -12.27 10.08
N PRO A 312 4.79 -13.46 10.65
CA PRO A 312 4.10 -14.52 9.94
C PRO A 312 2.76 -14.04 9.40
N ALA A 313 2.39 -14.48 8.20
CA ALA A 313 1.11 -14.09 7.63
C ALA A 313 0.45 -15.20 6.80
N ILE A 314 -0.88 -15.22 6.84
CA ILE A 314 -1.73 -16.03 5.99
C ILE A 314 -2.45 -15.11 5.02
N GLY A 315 -2.09 -15.20 3.74
CA GLY A 315 -2.75 -14.49 2.65
C GLY A 315 -3.88 -15.31 2.07
N ILE A 316 -5.07 -14.75 2.02
CA ILE A 316 -6.25 -15.37 1.39
C ILE A 316 -6.47 -14.69 0.05
N TRP A 317 -6.33 -15.45 -1.02
CA TRP A 317 -6.21 -14.92 -2.37
C TRP A 317 -7.46 -15.22 -3.20
N GLY A 318 -7.87 -14.22 -3.96
CA GLY A 318 -8.99 -14.31 -4.89
C GLY A 318 -8.56 -14.01 -6.34
N PRO A 319 -8.81 -12.78 -6.83
CA PRO A 319 -8.58 -12.42 -8.23
C PRO A 319 -7.10 -12.27 -8.63
N PHE A 320 -6.18 -12.27 -7.65
CA PHE A 320 -4.74 -12.11 -7.88
C PHE A 320 -3.99 -13.37 -7.52
N SER A 321 -2.92 -13.65 -8.27
CA SER A 321 -1.97 -14.70 -7.92
C SER A 321 -1.04 -14.23 -6.79
N PRO A 322 -0.83 -15.03 -5.73
CA PRO A 322 0.17 -14.73 -4.71
C PRO A 322 1.58 -14.56 -5.31
N GLU A 323 1.91 -15.33 -6.34
CA GLU A 323 3.19 -15.21 -7.06
C GLU A 323 3.43 -13.81 -7.63
N SER A 324 2.38 -13.12 -8.07
CA SER A 324 2.51 -11.79 -8.65
C SER A 324 2.87 -10.71 -7.63
N ARG A 325 2.55 -10.91 -6.36
CA ARG A 325 2.71 -9.88 -5.30
C ARG A 325 3.71 -10.28 -4.21
N THR A 326 3.64 -11.51 -3.73
CA THR A 326 4.27 -11.94 -2.47
C THR A 326 5.30 -13.06 -2.62
N LYS A 327 5.67 -13.42 -3.84
CA LYS A 327 6.65 -14.49 -4.15
C LYS A 327 7.91 -14.49 -3.28
N TYR A 328 8.40 -13.31 -2.93
CA TYR A 328 9.65 -13.14 -2.18
C TYR A 328 9.43 -12.86 -0.69
N TYR A 329 8.20 -12.93 -0.20
CA TYR A 329 7.90 -12.63 1.20
C TYR A 329 8.22 -13.83 2.08
N PRO A 330 9.03 -13.61 3.12
CA PRO A 330 9.29 -14.68 4.08
C PRO A 330 8.06 -14.93 4.94
N ARG A 331 7.92 -16.15 5.46
CA ARG A 331 6.93 -16.51 6.47
C ARG A 331 5.47 -16.23 6.06
N GLN A 332 5.16 -16.37 4.77
CA GLN A 332 3.78 -16.24 4.29
C GLN A 332 3.23 -17.56 3.77
N THR A 333 2.07 -17.93 4.27
CA THR A 333 1.24 -19.03 3.77
C THR A 333 0.15 -18.48 2.88
N HIS A 334 -0.11 -19.11 1.74
CA HIS A 334 -1.10 -18.66 0.77
C HIS A 334 -2.23 -19.66 0.64
N LEU A 335 -3.45 -19.22 0.95
CA LEU A 335 -4.68 -19.97 0.66
C LEU A 335 -5.27 -19.41 -0.64
N TRP A 336 -5.14 -20.18 -1.71
CA TRP A 336 -5.55 -19.77 -3.05
C TRP A 336 -6.10 -20.94 -3.84
N HIS A 337 -7.39 -20.90 -4.09
CA HIS A 337 -8.13 -21.94 -4.81
C HIS A 337 -8.35 -21.52 -6.27
N ARG A 338 -7.27 -21.48 -7.04
CA ARG A 338 -7.28 -21.08 -8.44
C ARG A 338 -8.32 -21.82 -9.26
N ASP A 339 -8.45 -23.12 -9.02
CA ASP A 339 -9.25 -24.04 -9.86
C ASP A 339 -10.77 -23.83 -9.71
N LEU A 340 -11.22 -23.12 -8.68
CA LEU A 340 -12.65 -22.84 -8.47
C LEU A 340 -13.19 -21.77 -9.43
N CYS A 341 -12.32 -20.93 -9.96
CA CYS A 341 -12.72 -19.91 -10.92
C CYS A 341 -11.85 -20.02 -12.17
N PRO A 342 -12.39 -20.44 -13.33
CA PRO A 342 -11.64 -20.58 -14.57
C PRO A 342 -11.02 -19.26 -15.07
N SER A 343 -11.49 -18.12 -14.56
CA SER A 343 -10.93 -16.81 -14.86
C SER A 343 -9.86 -16.36 -13.86
N SER A 344 -9.56 -17.13 -12.82
CA SER A 344 -8.54 -16.76 -11.84
C SER A 344 -7.14 -17.19 -12.34
N PRO A 345 -6.12 -16.34 -12.24
CA PRO A 345 -6.17 -14.96 -11.79
C PRO A 345 -6.71 -14.02 -12.87
N CYS A 346 -7.76 -13.24 -12.55
CA CYS A 346 -8.36 -12.31 -13.51
C CYS A 346 -7.82 -10.88 -13.37
N TYR A 347 -7.03 -10.61 -12.34
CA TYR A 347 -6.45 -9.28 -12.04
C TYR A 347 -7.44 -8.13 -12.11
N ASN A 348 -8.69 -8.40 -11.72
CA ASN A 348 -9.74 -7.38 -11.71
C ASN A 348 -9.39 -6.31 -10.68
N PHE A 349 -8.79 -5.23 -11.16
CA PHE A 349 -8.05 -4.26 -10.38
C PHE A 349 -8.78 -2.94 -10.19
N MET A 350 -9.77 -2.65 -11.00
CA MET A 350 -10.34 -1.30 -11.07
C MET A 350 -11.23 -1.02 -9.85
N PRO A 351 -10.84 -0.10 -8.94
CA PRO A 351 -11.62 0.22 -7.75
C PRO A 351 -13.01 0.81 -8.07
N GLU A 352 -13.15 1.38 -9.25
CA GLU A 352 -14.37 2.05 -9.73
C GLU A 352 -15.30 1.12 -10.49
N LEU A 353 -14.83 -0.07 -10.83
CA LEU A 353 -15.65 -1.03 -11.54
C LEU A 353 -16.29 -1.97 -10.52
N PRO A 354 -17.63 -2.03 -10.53
CA PRO A 354 -18.34 -2.99 -9.70
C PRO A 354 -17.84 -4.40 -10.04
N ILE A 355 -18.02 -5.33 -9.12
CA ILE A 355 -17.85 -6.80 -9.32
C ILE A 355 -18.42 -7.27 -10.67
N GLN A 356 -19.32 -6.50 -11.25
CA GLN A 356 -19.88 -6.64 -12.59
C GLN A 356 -18.86 -6.85 -13.72
N LYS A 357 -17.58 -6.58 -13.49
CA LYS A 357 -16.50 -6.95 -14.42
C LYS A 357 -15.73 -8.22 -14.03
N CYS A 358 -16.17 -8.94 -13.03
CA CYS A 358 -15.77 -10.33 -12.92
C CYS A 358 -16.11 -10.99 -14.28
N PRO A 359 -15.16 -11.66 -14.96
CA PRO A 359 -15.45 -12.31 -16.26
C PRO A 359 -16.59 -13.30 -16.22
N ARG A 360 -17.02 -13.74 -15.05
CA ARG A 360 -18.17 -14.63 -14.85
C ARG A 360 -19.53 -13.93 -14.76
N GLY A 361 -19.56 -12.60 -14.90
CA GLY A 361 -20.79 -11.85 -15.12
C GLY A 361 -21.32 -11.02 -13.96
N ALA A 362 -22.27 -10.16 -14.30
CA ALA A 362 -22.82 -9.11 -13.45
C ALA A 362 -23.72 -9.62 -12.31
N ALA A 363 -24.09 -10.90 -12.31
CA ALA A 363 -25.01 -11.47 -11.33
C ALA A 363 -24.37 -11.87 -10.00
N GLN A 364 -23.03 -11.84 -9.91
CA GLN A 364 -22.32 -12.30 -8.72
C GLN A 364 -22.15 -11.19 -7.70
N GLN A 365 -22.61 -11.45 -6.49
CA GLN A 365 -22.44 -10.53 -5.35
C GLN A 365 -21.04 -10.54 -4.76
N HIS A 366 -20.21 -11.54 -5.04
CA HIS A 366 -18.86 -11.71 -4.55
C HIS A 366 -17.97 -12.49 -5.55
N CYS A 367 -16.66 -12.49 -5.33
CA CYS A 367 -15.72 -13.31 -6.12
C CYS A 367 -15.73 -14.75 -5.60
N GLU A 368 -16.26 -15.69 -6.38
CA GLU A 368 -16.31 -17.13 -6.06
C GLU A 368 -14.93 -17.77 -5.79
N CYS A 369 -13.86 -17.13 -6.24
CA CYS A 369 -12.50 -17.58 -5.98
C CYS A 369 -12.13 -17.65 -4.47
N PHE A 370 -12.97 -17.12 -3.59
CA PHE A 370 -12.82 -17.26 -2.14
C PHE A 370 -13.64 -18.42 -1.55
N ASP A 371 -14.56 -19.03 -2.32
CA ASP A 371 -15.52 -20.00 -1.79
C ASP A 371 -14.88 -21.34 -1.38
N GLY A 372 -13.68 -21.62 -1.88
CA GLY A 372 -12.94 -22.84 -1.52
C GLY A 372 -12.17 -22.75 -0.20
N VAL A 373 -12.06 -21.57 0.38
CA VAL A 373 -11.29 -21.40 1.61
C VAL A 373 -12.08 -21.97 2.79
N THR A 374 -11.61 -23.06 3.36
CA THR A 374 -12.27 -23.80 4.41
C THR A 374 -11.79 -23.41 5.80
N TYR A 375 -12.61 -23.73 6.82
CA TYR A 375 -12.22 -23.58 8.24
C TYR A 375 -10.95 -24.36 8.56
N ASP A 376 -10.88 -25.63 8.18
CA ASP A 376 -9.76 -26.52 8.52
C ASP A 376 -8.43 -26.02 7.92
N GLU A 377 -8.44 -25.52 6.70
CA GLU A 377 -7.25 -24.93 6.07
C GLU A 377 -6.77 -23.69 6.83
N ILE A 378 -7.69 -22.78 7.19
CA ILE A 378 -7.34 -21.56 7.93
C ILE A 378 -6.82 -21.95 9.32
N TYR A 379 -7.53 -22.82 10.03
CA TYR A 379 -7.16 -23.26 11.38
C TYR A 379 -5.78 -23.92 11.39
N SER A 380 -5.55 -24.87 10.49
CA SER A 380 -4.24 -25.53 10.36
C SER A 380 -3.14 -24.52 10.04
N ALA A 381 -3.37 -23.63 9.07
CA ALA A 381 -2.39 -22.59 8.71
C ALA A 381 -2.07 -21.65 9.89
N ILE A 382 -3.04 -21.34 10.76
CA ILE A 382 -2.81 -20.55 11.98
C ILE A 382 -1.94 -21.32 12.96
N ILE A 383 -2.26 -22.59 13.21
CA ILE A 383 -1.52 -23.41 14.19
C ILE A 383 -0.09 -23.65 13.74
N ASP A 384 0.13 -23.88 12.43
CA ASP A 384 1.45 -24.15 11.85
C ASP A 384 2.30 -22.89 11.69
N GLY A 385 1.65 -21.74 11.49
CA GLY A 385 2.31 -20.45 11.23
C GLY A 385 2.57 -19.58 12.47
N ALA A 386 1.93 -19.86 13.56
CA ALA A 386 2.01 -19.09 14.81
C ALA A 386 3.14 -19.61 15.76
#